data_f4e477e22d498c0b8b6ce6d65d835ca2
#
_entry.id   f4e477e22d498c0b8b6ce6d65d835ca2
#
_cell.length_a   1.000
_cell.length_b   1.000
_cell.length_c   1.000
_cell.angle_alpha   90.00
_cell.angle_beta   90.00
_cell.angle_gamma   90.00
#
_symmetry.space_group_name_H-M   'P 1'
#
loop_
_entity.id
_entity.type
_entity.pdbx_description
1 polymer ?
#
loop_
_entity_poly.entity_id
_entity_poly.type
_entity_poly.pdbx_seq_one_letter_code
_entity_poly.pdbx_strand_id
1 'polypeptide(L)'
;KKIILCLIAMGLSVGAFAQNNEFGVMVGGFNGLSYKRIVNEKFAIQTDLGVGLQATAFNIDGIAGSTHLFDFVINPNFLYNKELKSNIYAFLGMGINLGLAQELNIPEMTYGKFGVNAMAGFGFKVQKLPLSISLDFRPGYAMLFYSSFDSLINIFDWHLALGARYCF
;
A
#
# COMPACT_ATOMS: atom_id res chain seq x y z
N LYS A 1 21.33 15.84 -13.86
CA LYS A 1 21.45 16.84 -12.76
C LYS A 1 20.30 17.87 -12.79
N LYS A 2 19.93 18.45 -13.97
CA LYS A 2 18.85 19.47 -14.08
C LYS A 2 17.45 18.89 -13.79
N ILE A 3 17.19 17.63 -14.17
CA ILE A 3 15.89 16.97 -13.91
C ILE A 3 15.67 16.74 -12.41
N ILE A 4 16.71 16.37 -11.67
CA ILE A 4 16.64 16.17 -10.22
C ILE A 4 16.36 17.50 -9.52
N LEU A 5 16.97 18.60 -9.99
CA LEU A 5 16.73 19.95 -9.47
C LEU A 5 15.28 20.42 -9.73
N CYS A 6 14.74 20.12 -10.92
CA CYS A 6 13.34 20.40 -11.23
C CYS A 6 12.35 19.58 -10.39
N LEU A 7 12.64 18.32 -10.12
CA LEU A 7 11.82 17.48 -9.24
C LEU A 7 11.86 17.96 -7.78
N ILE A 8 13.04 18.39 -7.31
CA ILE A 8 13.18 19.01 -5.98
C ILE A 8 12.46 20.36 -5.92
N ALA A 9 12.57 21.19 -6.97
CA ALA A 9 11.89 22.49 -7.03
C ALA A 9 10.36 22.35 -7.15
N MET A 10 9.85 21.36 -7.88
CA MET A 10 8.43 21.02 -7.89
C MET A 10 7.96 20.49 -6.52
N GLY A 11 8.76 19.71 -5.82
CA GLY A 11 8.45 19.26 -4.46
C GLY A 11 8.40 20.39 -3.44
N LEU A 12 9.23 21.43 -3.61
CA LEU A 12 9.28 22.58 -2.70
C LEU A 12 8.17 23.63 -2.99
N SER A 13 7.67 23.71 -4.21
CA SER A 13 6.62 24.66 -4.58
C SER A 13 5.21 24.27 -4.12
N VAL A 14 5.00 23.02 -3.71
CA VAL A 14 3.71 22.52 -3.19
C VAL A 14 3.51 22.87 -1.69
N GLY A 15 4.48 23.47 -1.04
CA GLY A 15 4.49 23.77 0.41
C GLY A 15 3.58 24.91 0.88
N ALA A 16 2.70 25.46 0.03
CA ALA A 16 1.81 26.56 0.40
C ALA A 16 0.35 26.15 0.68
N PHE A 17 0.00 24.88 0.51
CA PHE A 17 -1.34 24.38 0.80
C PHE A 17 -1.31 23.53 2.07
N ALA A 18 -1.98 24.03 3.10
CA ALA A 18 -2.20 23.42 4.42
C ALA A 18 -1.83 21.92 4.51
N GLN A 19 -1.00 21.57 5.44
CA GLN A 19 -0.46 20.26 5.92
C GLN A 19 -1.38 19.01 5.80
N ASN A 20 -2.10 18.88 4.69
CA ASN A 20 -3.10 17.84 4.47
C ASN A 20 -2.60 16.71 3.55
N ASN A 21 -1.35 16.80 3.11
CA ASN A 21 -0.78 15.78 2.23
C ASN A 21 0.47 15.18 2.87
N GLU A 22 0.62 13.88 2.69
CA GLU A 22 1.78 13.13 3.14
C GLU A 22 2.29 12.30 1.95
N PHE A 23 3.59 12.37 1.66
CA PHE A 23 4.23 11.57 0.62
C PHE A 23 5.49 10.92 1.16
N GLY A 24 5.72 9.66 0.83
CA GLY A 24 6.88 8.94 1.33
C GLY A 24 7.00 7.52 0.82
N VAL A 25 7.57 6.68 1.66
CA VAL A 25 7.90 5.30 1.32
C VAL A 25 7.27 4.33 2.33
N MET A 26 7.03 3.12 1.85
CA MET A 26 6.60 1.97 2.63
C MET A 26 7.67 0.88 2.51
N VAL A 27 7.96 0.20 3.61
CA VAL A 27 8.94 -0.90 3.66
C VAL A 27 8.38 -2.03 4.53
N GLY A 28 8.52 -3.26 4.06
CA GLY A 28 8.06 -4.46 4.77
C GLY A 28 7.48 -5.51 3.82
N GLY A 29 6.33 -6.04 4.13
CA GLY A 29 5.60 -6.94 3.24
C GLY A 29 5.14 -6.28 1.93
N PHE A 30 5.08 -4.95 1.93
CA PHE A 30 4.86 -4.11 0.77
C PHE A 30 5.93 -3.02 0.74
N ASN A 31 6.61 -2.85 -0.41
CA ASN A 31 7.69 -1.89 -0.58
C ASN A 31 7.38 -0.94 -1.73
N GLY A 32 7.34 0.35 -1.45
CA GLY A 32 6.99 1.30 -2.50
C GLY A 32 6.77 2.73 -2.03
N LEU A 33 6.10 3.49 -2.88
CA LEU A 33 5.72 4.87 -2.63
C LEU A 33 4.33 4.93 -1.99
N SER A 34 4.13 5.88 -1.11
CA SER A 34 2.87 6.11 -0.41
C SER A 34 2.50 7.58 -0.48
N TYR A 35 1.30 7.86 -0.93
CA TYR A 35 0.69 9.18 -0.88
C TYR A 35 -0.58 9.11 -0.04
N LYS A 36 -0.67 9.98 0.96
CA LYS A 36 -1.84 10.08 1.83
C LYS A 36 -2.35 11.53 1.82
N ARG A 37 -3.63 11.70 1.49
CA ARG A 37 -4.33 12.97 1.57
C ARG A 37 -5.31 12.93 2.74
N ILE A 38 -5.16 13.85 3.66
CA ILE A 38 -6.08 14.06 4.77
C ILE A 38 -7.24 14.90 4.24
N VAL A 39 -8.44 14.32 4.15
CA VAL A 39 -9.64 14.98 3.63
C VAL A 39 -10.24 15.89 4.71
N ASN A 40 -10.24 15.40 5.95
CA ASN A 40 -10.65 16.15 7.13
C ASN A 40 -10.03 15.52 8.39
N GLU A 41 -10.36 16.01 9.57
CA GLU A 41 -9.80 15.53 10.84
C GLU A 41 -9.91 14.01 11.06
N LYS A 42 -10.91 13.36 10.45
CA LYS A 42 -11.21 11.93 10.67
C LYS A 42 -10.93 11.06 9.45
N PHE A 43 -10.95 11.61 8.25
CA PHE A 43 -10.87 10.82 7.03
C PHE A 43 -9.66 11.16 6.19
N ALA A 44 -9.06 10.14 5.60
CA ALA A 44 -7.97 10.26 4.66
C ALA A 44 -8.11 9.25 3.51
N ILE A 45 -7.50 9.58 2.38
CA ILE A 45 -7.31 8.68 1.25
C ILE A 45 -5.81 8.42 1.16
N GLN A 46 -5.42 7.16 1.19
CA GLN A 46 -4.04 6.74 1.01
C GLN A 46 -3.93 5.87 -0.23
N THR A 47 -3.01 6.21 -1.11
CA THR A 47 -2.71 5.42 -2.31
C THR A 47 -1.26 5.00 -2.27
N ASP A 48 -1.03 3.70 -2.34
CA ASP A 48 0.30 3.12 -2.32
C ASP A 48 0.57 2.46 -3.67
N LEU A 49 1.79 2.64 -4.17
CA LEU A 49 2.28 2.06 -5.42
C LEU A 49 3.58 1.33 -5.11
N GLY A 50 3.63 0.03 -5.35
CA GLY A 50 4.84 -0.70 -5.01
C GLY A 50 4.81 -2.16 -5.39
N VAL A 51 5.76 -2.86 -4.81
CA VAL A 51 6.00 -4.28 -5.03
C VAL A 51 5.91 -5.05 -3.72
N GLY A 52 5.40 -6.26 -3.81
CA GLY A 52 5.33 -7.21 -2.71
C GLY A 52 6.00 -8.54 -3.07
N LEU A 53 6.44 -9.23 -2.03
CA LEU A 53 6.80 -10.65 -2.10
C LEU A 53 5.84 -11.38 -1.20
N GLN A 54 5.08 -12.28 -1.76
CA GLN A 54 4.03 -12.99 -1.06
C GLN A 54 4.23 -14.50 -1.15
N ALA A 55 4.22 -15.18 0.00
CA ALA A 55 4.06 -16.61 0.06
C ALA A 55 2.56 -16.92 0.14
N THR A 56 2.02 -17.57 -0.86
CA THR A 56 0.59 -17.87 -0.97
C THR A 56 0.38 -19.39 -0.93
N ALA A 57 -0.50 -19.84 -0.05
CA ALA A 57 -1.03 -21.19 -0.09
C ALA A 57 -2.28 -21.22 -0.96
N PHE A 58 -2.37 -22.20 -1.83
CA PHE A 58 -3.53 -22.39 -2.69
C PHE A 58 -4.06 -23.83 -2.54
N ASN A 59 -5.35 -23.99 -2.82
CA ASN A 59 -5.98 -25.29 -2.95
C ASN A 59 -6.81 -25.27 -4.24
N ILE A 60 -6.39 -26.05 -5.22
CA ILE A 60 -7.08 -26.19 -6.51
C ILE A 60 -7.49 -27.66 -6.61
N ASP A 61 -8.78 -27.93 -6.67
CA ASP A 61 -9.37 -29.26 -6.82
C ASP A 61 -8.84 -30.30 -5.80
N GLY A 62 -8.60 -29.87 -4.56
CA GLY A 62 -8.11 -30.75 -3.50
C GLY A 62 -6.57 -30.90 -3.46
N ILE A 63 -5.85 -30.29 -4.39
CA ILE A 63 -4.37 -30.25 -4.38
C ILE A 63 -3.94 -28.98 -3.65
N ALA A 64 -3.43 -29.15 -2.44
CA ALA A 64 -2.84 -28.06 -1.67
C ALA A 64 -1.39 -27.83 -2.08
N GLY A 65 -1.03 -26.58 -2.30
CA GLY A 65 0.33 -26.17 -2.63
C GLY A 65 0.67 -24.81 -2.06
N SER A 66 1.93 -24.42 -2.18
CA SER A 66 2.37 -23.05 -1.87
C SER A 66 3.23 -22.53 -3.02
N THR A 67 3.08 -21.26 -3.30
CA THR A 67 3.90 -20.56 -4.29
C THR A 67 4.36 -19.21 -3.76
N HIS A 68 5.41 -18.69 -4.37
CA HIS A 68 5.92 -17.36 -4.10
C HIS A 68 5.58 -16.45 -5.27
N LEU A 69 4.82 -15.40 -4.98
CA LEU A 69 4.41 -14.39 -5.96
C LEU A 69 5.22 -13.12 -5.74
N PHE A 70 5.70 -12.55 -6.82
CA PHE A 70 6.14 -11.16 -6.89
C PHE A 70 5.00 -10.36 -7.48
N ASP A 71 4.53 -9.35 -6.78
CA ASP A 71 3.45 -8.50 -7.26
C ASP A 71 3.86 -7.03 -7.38
N PHE A 72 3.28 -6.38 -8.38
CA PHE A 72 3.30 -4.94 -8.56
C PHE A 72 1.86 -4.45 -8.43
N VAL A 73 1.61 -3.58 -7.44
CA VAL A 73 0.25 -3.23 -7.03
C VAL A 73 0.10 -1.73 -6.83
N ILE A 74 -1.04 -1.21 -7.26
CA ILE A 74 -1.59 0.07 -6.80
C ILE A 74 -2.73 -0.22 -5.81
N ASN A 75 -2.67 0.40 -4.64
CA ASN A 75 -3.56 0.12 -3.53
C ASN A 75 -4.16 1.41 -2.96
N PRO A 76 -5.27 1.91 -3.53
CA PRO A 76 -6.03 3.01 -2.94
C PRO A 76 -6.85 2.52 -1.75
N ASN A 77 -6.75 3.24 -0.63
CA ASN A 77 -7.42 2.96 0.64
C ASN A 77 -8.17 4.19 1.13
N PHE A 78 -9.35 3.99 1.68
CA PHE A 78 -10.10 4.97 2.44
C PHE A 78 -9.94 4.71 3.93
N LEU A 79 -9.48 5.70 4.69
CA LEU A 79 -9.08 5.56 6.08
C LEU A 79 -9.91 6.45 7.00
N TYR A 80 -10.31 5.90 8.14
CA TYR A 80 -10.77 6.63 9.29
C TYR A 80 -9.61 6.76 10.29
N ASN A 81 -9.22 7.98 10.63
CA ASN A 81 -8.18 8.28 11.60
C ASN A 81 -8.81 8.70 12.93
N LYS A 82 -8.23 8.22 14.02
CA LYS A 82 -8.57 8.63 15.38
C LYS A 82 -7.32 9.07 16.10
N GLU A 83 -7.26 10.33 16.49
CA GLU A 83 -6.20 10.82 17.35
C GLU A 83 -6.34 10.21 18.75
N LEU A 84 -5.25 9.63 19.26
CA LEU A 84 -5.16 9.04 20.59
C LEU A 84 -4.47 9.98 21.58
N LYS A 85 -3.43 10.66 21.12
CA LYS A 85 -2.67 11.73 21.81
C LYS A 85 -2.16 12.68 20.75
N SER A 86 -1.68 13.87 21.17
CA SER A 86 -1.25 14.96 20.28
C SER A 86 -0.41 14.57 19.06
N ASN A 87 0.25 13.42 19.07
CA ASN A 87 1.14 12.99 17.99
C ASN A 87 0.90 11.55 17.55
N ILE A 88 0.02 10.82 18.25
CA ILE A 88 -0.24 9.41 18.00
C ILE A 88 -1.67 9.28 17.50
N TYR A 89 -1.85 8.64 16.38
CA TYR A 89 -3.16 8.32 15.83
C TYR A 89 -3.26 6.84 15.46
N ALA A 90 -4.44 6.29 15.62
CA ALA A 90 -4.81 5.00 15.04
C ALA A 90 -5.62 5.23 13.79
N PHE A 91 -5.58 4.30 12.88
CA PHE A 91 -6.42 4.33 11.68
C PHE A 91 -6.97 2.94 11.36
N LEU A 92 -8.14 2.96 10.74
CA LEU A 92 -8.83 1.79 10.22
C LEU A 92 -9.41 2.16 8.87
N GLY A 93 -9.38 1.25 7.93
CA GLY A 93 -9.90 1.52 6.60
C GLY A 93 -10.08 0.29 5.74
N MET A 94 -10.42 0.55 4.50
CA MET A 94 -10.56 -0.46 3.46
C MET A 94 -10.06 0.08 2.14
N GLY A 95 -9.65 -0.83 1.27
CA GLY A 95 -9.13 -0.48 -0.03
C GLY A 95 -9.28 -1.60 -1.05
N ILE A 96 -8.77 -1.31 -2.23
CA ILE A 96 -8.69 -2.27 -3.32
C ILE A 96 -7.24 -2.47 -3.74
N ASN A 97 -6.91 -3.67 -4.19
CA ASN A 97 -5.63 -4.02 -4.77
C ASN A 97 -5.81 -4.22 -6.27
N LEU A 98 -5.09 -3.47 -7.07
CA LEU A 98 -5.06 -3.58 -8.53
C LEU A 98 -3.62 -3.79 -8.98
N GLY A 99 -3.34 -4.82 -9.74
CA GLY A 99 -1.97 -5.03 -10.14
C GLY A 99 -1.72 -6.25 -11.01
N LEU A 100 -0.44 -6.61 -11.03
CA LEU A 100 0.07 -7.80 -11.70
C LEU A 100 0.82 -8.64 -10.67
N ALA A 101 0.68 -9.95 -10.75
CA ALA A 101 1.43 -10.90 -9.94
C ALA A 101 2.17 -11.87 -10.87
N GLN A 102 3.41 -12.17 -10.55
CA GLN A 102 4.25 -13.11 -11.29
C GLN A 102 4.70 -14.23 -10.37
N GLU A 103 4.60 -15.45 -10.83
CA GLU A 103 5.11 -16.58 -10.08
C GLU A 103 6.64 -16.67 -10.22
N LEU A 104 7.35 -16.71 -9.07
CA LEU A 104 8.80 -16.72 -9.08
C LEU A 104 9.40 -18.02 -9.62
N ASN A 105 8.70 -19.14 -9.45
CA ASN A 105 9.14 -20.45 -9.91
C ASN A 105 8.86 -20.67 -11.41
N ILE A 106 7.90 -19.92 -11.98
CA ILE A 106 7.51 -20.01 -13.39
C ILE A 106 7.37 -18.58 -13.94
N PRO A 107 8.47 -17.90 -14.27
CA PRO A 107 8.46 -16.47 -14.65
C PRO A 107 7.61 -16.13 -15.88
N GLU A 108 7.25 -17.11 -16.70
CA GLU A 108 6.40 -16.92 -17.86
C GLU A 108 4.92 -16.72 -17.49
N MET A 109 4.53 -17.06 -16.24
CA MET A 109 3.15 -16.89 -15.76
C MET A 109 2.96 -15.55 -15.06
N THR A 110 2.33 -14.63 -15.75
CA THR A 110 1.90 -13.34 -15.19
C THR A 110 0.39 -13.31 -15.07
N TYR A 111 -0.10 -12.96 -13.90
CA TYR A 111 -1.51 -12.87 -13.55
C TYR A 111 -1.92 -11.42 -13.37
N GLY A 112 -3.11 -11.06 -13.83
CA GLY A 112 -3.78 -9.88 -13.32
C GLY A 112 -4.21 -10.12 -11.87
N LYS A 113 -4.06 -9.11 -11.01
CA LYS A 113 -4.46 -9.15 -9.59
C LYS A 113 -5.55 -8.12 -9.34
N PHE A 114 -6.66 -8.57 -8.79
CA PHE A 114 -7.73 -7.72 -8.27
C PHE A 114 -8.11 -8.20 -6.88
N GLY A 115 -8.21 -7.28 -5.91
CA GLY A 115 -8.55 -7.67 -4.55
C GLY A 115 -9.14 -6.53 -3.75
N VAL A 116 -9.59 -6.89 -2.55
CA VAL A 116 -10.04 -5.96 -1.51
C VAL A 116 -9.23 -6.21 -0.24
N ASN A 117 -8.95 -5.15 0.50
CA ASN A 117 -8.25 -5.25 1.77
C ASN A 117 -8.90 -4.40 2.84
N ALA A 118 -8.80 -4.84 4.08
CA ALA A 118 -8.89 -3.97 5.23
C ALA A 118 -7.50 -3.38 5.52
N MET A 119 -7.46 -2.26 6.23
CA MET A 119 -6.23 -1.64 6.67
C MET A 119 -6.40 -1.13 8.08
N ALA A 120 -5.47 -1.48 8.96
CA ALA A 120 -5.47 -0.99 10.33
C ALA A 120 -4.02 -0.64 10.72
N GLY A 121 -3.86 0.34 11.61
CA GLY A 121 -2.52 0.68 12.04
C GLY A 121 -2.45 1.84 13.02
N PHE A 122 -1.23 2.18 13.32
CA PHE A 122 -0.89 3.32 14.18
C PHE A 122 0.10 4.22 13.46
N GLY A 123 -0.03 5.52 13.68
CA GLY A 123 0.89 6.50 13.17
C GLY A 123 1.36 7.46 14.25
N PHE A 124 2.53 7.99 14.03
CA PHE A 124 3.18 8.97 14.89
C PHE A 124 3.66 10.15 14.06
N LYS A 125 3.22 11.36 14.41
CA LYS A 125 3.73 12.61 13.81
C LYS A 125 4.89 13.12 14.63
N VAL A 126 6.06 13.27 14.00
CA VAL A 126 7.28 13.74 14.69
C VAL A 126 7.12 15.23 15.03
N GLN A 127 7.23 15.56 16.32
CA GLN A 127 7.22 16.96 16.74
C GLN A 127 8.42 17.67 16.13
N LYS A 128 8.24 18.87 15.63
CA LYS A 128 9.25 19.74 15.01
C LYS A 128 9.75 19.30 13.63
N LEU A 129 9.32 18.17 13.09
CA LEU A 129 9.64 17.74 11.74
C LEU A 129 8.36 17.46 10.96
N PRO A 130 8.27 17.82 9.69
CA PRO A 130 7.13 17.48 8.86
C PRO A 130 7.21 15.99 8.43
N LEU A 131 7.23 15.08 9.41
CA LEU A 131 7.40 13.65 9.21
C LEU A 131 6.34 12.86 9.97
N SER A 132 5.70 11.94 9.28
CA SER A 132 4.78 10.95 9.82
C SER A 132 5.37 9.55 9.64
N ILE A 133 5.34 8.75 10.69
CA ILE A 133 5.76 7.34 10.67
C ILE A 133 4.53 6.51 10.99
N SER A 134 4.30 5.42 10.28
CA SER A 134 3.18 4.52 10.54
C SER A 134 3.59 3.05 10.49
N LEU A 135 2.83 2.22 11.22
CA LEU A 135 2.84 0.78 11.11
C LEU A 135 1.47 0.36 10.60
N ASP A 136 1.45 -0.27 9.44
CA ASP A 136 0.25 -0.63 8.70
C ASP A 136 0.12 -2.14 8.63
N PHE A 137 -1.03 -2.67 9.03
CA PHE A 137 -1.44 -4.06 8.83
C PHE A 137 -2.59 -4.11 7.83
N ARG A 138 -2.48 -4.95 6.80
CA ARG A 138 -3.41 -5.01 5.66
C ARG A 138 -3.76 -6.44 5.31
N PRO A 139 -4.74 -7.04 5.98
CA PRO A 139 -5.32 -8.31 5.54
C PRO A 139 -6.24 -8.07 4.35
N GLY A 140 -6.20 -8.95 3.36
CA GLY A 140 -6.98 -8.82 2.15
C GLY A 140 -7.34 -10.16 1.51
N TYR A 141 -8.17 -10.07 0.50
CA TYR A 141 -8.56 -11.17 -0.35
C TYR A 141 -8.41 -10.73 -1.80
N ALA A 142 -7.66 -11.49 -2.58
CA ALA A 142 -7.41 -11.16 -3.97
C ALA A 142 -7.70 -12.35 -4.89
N MET A 143 -8.09 -12.01 -6.12
CA MET A 143 -8.26 -12.92 -7.23
C MET A 143 -7.13 -12.70 -8.23
N LEU A 144 -6.51 -13.78 -8.63
CA LEU A 144 -5.55 -13.81 -9.72
C LEU A 144 -6.25 -14.38 -10.95
N PHE A 145 -6.07 -13.73 -12.10
CA PHE A 145 -6.62 -14.16 -13.36
C PHE A 145 -5.52 -14.20 -14.43
N TYR A 146 -5.51 -15.30 -15.16
CA TYR A 146 -4.59 -15.50 -16.27
C TYR A 146 -5.34 -15.26 -17.58
N SER A 147 -4.67 -14.63 -18.54
CA SER A 147 -4.98 -14.30 -19.94
C SER A 147 -6.41 -14.54 -20.54
N SER A 148 -7.22 -15.42 -19.99
CA SER A 148 -8.53 -15.81 -20.55
C SER A 148 -9.68 -15.89 -19.54
N PHE A 149 -9.54 -15.41 -18.32
CA PHE A 149 -10.56 -15.49 -17.24
C PHE A 149 -11.07 -16.91 -16.90
N ASP A 150 -10.56 -17.95 -17.58
CA ASP A 150 -11.03 -19.33 -17.39
C ASP A 150 -10.46 -19.99 -16.12
N SER A 151 -9.44 -19.39 -15.50
CA SER A 151 -8.92 -19.87 -14.21
C SER A 151 -8.76 -18.71 -13.22
N LEU A 152 -9.62 -18.69 -12.22
CA LEU A 152 -9.56 -17.74 -11.10
C LEU A 152 -8.92 -18.42 -9.90
N ILE A 153 -7.79 -17.88 -9.44
CA ILE A 153 -7.13 -18.33 -8.23
C ILE A 153 -7.43 -17.32 -7.12
N ASN A 154 -8.05 -17.78 -6.07
CA ASN A 154 -8.35 -16.95 -4.91
C ASN A 154 -7.24 -17.08 -3.87
N ILE A 155 -6.75 -15.94 -3.39
CA ILE A 155 -5.67 -15.88 -2.41
C ILE A 155 -6.06 -15.01 -1.22
N PHE A 156 -5.67 -15.44 -0.03
CA PHE A 156 -5.66 -14.57 1.14
C PHE A 156 -4.31 -13.85 1.18
N ASP A 157 -4.37 -12.54 1.20
CA ASP A 157 -3.23 -11.65 1.13
C ASP A 157 -3.13 -10.85 2.43
N TRP A 158 -1.93 -10.72 3.00
CA TRP A 158 -1.72 -9.85 4.15
C TRP A 158 -0.34 -9.24 4.13
N HIS A 159 -0.26 -8.00 4.55
CA HIS A 159 0.99 -7.25 4.61
C HIS A 159 1.13 -6.54 5.95
N LEU A 160 2.35 -6.51 6.44
CA LEU A 160 2.78 -5.62 7.51
C LEU A 160 3.86 -4.71 6.95
N ALA A 161 3.68 -3.40 7.05
CA ALA A 161 4.60 -2.44 6.49
C ALA A 161 4.81 -1.24 7.41
N LEU A 162 6.03 -0.70 7.38
CA LEU A 162 6.38 0.58 8.00
C LEU A 162 6.35 1.67 6.94
N GLY A 163 5.64 2.75 7.23
CA GLY A 163 5.58 3.94 6.39
C GLY A 163 6.36 5.11 7.01
N ALA A 164 7.09 5.83 6.18
CA ALA A 164 7.69 7.11 6.52
C ALA A 164 7.31 8.15 5.46
N ARG A 165 6.57 9.20 5.86
CA ARG A 165 5.98 10.18 4.94
C ARG A 165 6.31 11.60 5.37
N TYR A 166 6.69 12.43 4.42
CA TYR A 166 6.84 13.87 4.58
C TYR A 166 5.46 14.53 4.49
N CYS A 167 5.14 15.42 5.43
CA CYS A 167 3.86 16.14 5.53
C CYS A 167 4.00 17.54 4.92
N PHE A 168 3.09 17.94 4.00
CA PHE A 168 3.13 19.24 3.31
C PHE A 168 1.72 19.73 2.95
#